data_1007cdb13f99a1c2bba50e00684dda3b
#
_entry.id   1007cdb13f99a1c2bba50e00684dda3b
#
_cell.length_a   1.000
_cell.length_b   1.000
_cell.length_c   1.000
_cell.angle_alpha   90.00
_cell.angle_beta   90.00
_cell.angle_gamma   90.00
#
_symmetry.space_group_name_H-M   'P 1'
#
loop_
_entity.id
_entity.type
_entity.pdbx_description
1 polymer ?
#
loop_
_entity_poly.entity_id
_entity_poly.type
_entity_poly.pdbx_seq_one_letter_code
_entity_poly.pdbx_strand_id
1 'polypeptide(L)'
;MPLSLPLRPDLLALALTTPCAAMAASPTPPAAGPSVQDISVIAGTCANCHGPNGQSTGGIPTLRGVGERHLLLRLQAFKAGTAADATVMTRLMKGYDDAQIQALAEWFIKEAP
;
A
#
# COMPACT_ATOMS: atom_id res chain seq x y z
N MET A 1 -39.81 57.93 -56.29
CA MET A 1 -40.37 56.84 -55.55
C MET A 1 -39.20 55.88 -55.18
N PRO A 2 -38.69 55.89 -54.00
CA PRO A 2 -37.65 54.91 -53.68
C PRO A 2 -38.28 53.68 -53.01
N LEU A 3 -38.00 52.52 -53.62
CA LEU A 3 -38.31 51.22 -53.00
C LEU A 3 -37.31 50.93 -51.91
N SER A 4 -37.77 50.88 -50.63
CA SER A 4 -36.99 50.41 -49.51
C SER A 4 -37.15 48.92 -49.39
N LEU A 5 -36.07 48.15 -49.62
CA LEU A 5 -35.99 46.72 -49.29
C LEU A 5 -35.57 46.61 -47.84
N PRO A 6 -36.27 45.80 -46.96
CA PRO A 6 -35.78 45.50 -45.64
C PRO A 6 -34.75 44.37 -45.71
N LEU A 7 -33.53 44.67 -45.26
CA LEU A 7 -32.51 43.68 -44.96
C LEU A 7 -32.98 42.87 -43.71
N ARG A 8 -33.12 41.56 -43.89
CA ARG A 8 -33.27 40.60 -42.82
C ARG A 8 -31.87 40.10 -42.39
N PRO A 9 -31.45 40.27 -41.15
CA PRO A 9 -30.30 39.58 -40.65
C PRO A 9 -30.72 38.20 -40.13
N ASP A 10 -30.56 37.17 -40.94
CA ASP A 10 -30.62 35.79 -40.45
C ASP A 10 -29.36 35.50 -39.63
N LEU A 11 -29.47 35.69 -38.35
CA LEU A 11 -28.47 35.25 -37.39
C LEU A 11 -28.57 33.74 -37.22
N LEU A 12 -27.78 33.01 -37.99
CA LEU A 12 -27.57 31.58 -37.80
C LEU A 12 -26.72 31.40 -36.54
N ALA A 13 -27.38 31.21 -35.37
CA ALA A 13 -26.71 30.80 -34.17
C ALA A 13 -26.34 29.33 -34.26
N LEU A 14 -25.10 29.07 -34.64
CA LEU A 14 -24.50 27.72 -34.62
C LEU A 14 -24.16 27.37 -33.17
N ALA A 15 -25.07 26.67 -32.50
CA ALA A 15 -24.81 26.13 -31.16
C ALA A 15 -23.82 24.97 -31.26
N LEU A 16 -22.56 25.22 -30.89
CA LEU A 16 -21.57 24.17 -30.69
C LEU A 16 -21.89 23.47 -29.38
N THR A 17 -22.64 22.37 -29.45
CA THR A 17 -22.77 21.42 -28.35
C THR A 17 -21.52 20.52 -28.33
N THR A 18 -20.56 20.83 -27.49
CA THR A 18 -19.44 19.91 -27.21
C THR A 18 -19.97 18.78 -26.32
N PRO A 19 -19.89 17.50 -26.75
CA PRO A 19 -20.18 16.38 -25.87
C PRO A 19 -19.05 16.27 -24.88
N CYS A 20 -19.34 16.54 -23.59
CA CYS A 20 -18.46 16.22 -22.48
C CYS A 20 -18.43 14.69 -22.38
N ALA A 21 -17.38 14.06 -22.96
CA ALA A 21 -17.13 12.65 -22.78
C ALA A 21 -16.80 12.41 -21.29
N ALA A 22 -17.76 11.90 -20.55
CA ALA A 22 -17.52 11.40 -19.22
C ALA A 22 -16.53 10.22 -19.33
N MET A 23 -15.27 10.46 -18.97
CA MET A 23 -14.31 9.38 -18.79
C MET A 23 -14.80 8.54 -17.61
N ALA A 24 -15.41 7.40 -17.92
CA ALA A 24 -15.72 6.39 -16.92
C ALA A 24 -14.39 5.95 -16.30
N ALA A 25 -14.16 6.30 -15.04
CA ALA A 25 -13.04 5.76 -14.27
C ALA A 25 -13.21 4.24 -14.23
N SER A 26 -12.27 3.51 -14.86
CA SER A 26 -12.24 2.06 -14.76
C SER A 26 -12.09 1.70 -13.28
N PRO A 27 -12.85 0.71 -12.76
CA PRO A 27 -12.68 0.27 -11.38
C PRO A 27 -11.24 -0.20 -11.21
N THR A 28 -10.52 0.42 -10.29
CA THR A 28 -9.19 -0.03 -9.90
C THR A 28 -9.35 -1.45 -9.35
N PRO A 29 -8.64 -2.45 -9.88
CA PRO A 29 -8.68 -3.78 -9.31
C PRO A 29 -8.25 -3.71 -7.84
N PRO A 30 -8.82 -4.54 -6.95
CA PRO A 30 -8.40 -4.59 -5.57
C PRO A 30 -6.88 -4.78 -5.54
N ALA A 31 -6.19 -3.98 -4.71
CA ALA A 31 -4.74 -4.07 -4.60
C ALA A 31 -4.38 -5.50 -4.23
N ALA A 32 -3.63 -6.17 -5.11
CA ALA A 32 -3.04 -7.46 -4.79
C ALA A 32 -2.17 -7.27 -3.54
N GLY A 33 -2.18 -8.22 -2.62
CA GLY A 33 -1.28 -8.21 -1.48
C GLY A 33 0.19 -8.08 -1.92
N PRO A 34 1.11 -7.77 -1.01
CA PRO A 34 2.51 -7.56 -1.34
C PRO A 34 3.08 -8.79 -2.05
N SER A 35 3.86 -8.54 -3.10
CA SER A 35 4.51 -9.63 -3.85
C SER A 35 5.60 -10.30 -3.02
N VAL A 36 5.99 -11.51 -3.40
CA VAL A 36 7.11 -12.23 -2.75
C VAL A 36 8.39 -11.40 -2.79
N GLN A 37 8.64 -10.69 -3.90
CA GLN A 37 9.81 -9.83 -4.05
C GLN A 37 9.73 -8.65 -3.06
N ASP A 38 8.58 -8.02 -2.91
CA ASP A 38 8.41 -6.92 -1.98
C ASP A 38 8.63 -7.38 -0.54
N ILE A 39 8.11 -8.55 -0.18
CA ILE A 39 8.29 -9.12 1.16
C ILE A 39 9.74 -9.51 1.42
N SER A 40 10.46 -10.05 0.45
CA SER A 40 11.89 -10.37 0.60
C SER A 40 12.73 -9.13 0.90
N VAL A 41 12.42 -8.00 0.25
CA VAL A 41 13.08 -6.72 0.50
C VAL A 41 12.78 -6.21 1.90
N ILE A 42 11.51 -6.24 2.31
CA ILE A 42 11.10 -5.81 3.65
C ILE A 42 11.72 -6.71 4.72
N ALA A 43 11.70 -8.02 4.55
CA ALA A 43 12.32 -8.97 5.46
C ALA A 43 13.84 -8.76 5.57
N GLY A 44 14.50 -8.38 4.47
CA GLY A 44 15.89 -7.97 4.45
C GLY A 44 16.19 -6.78 5.36
N THR A 45 15.28 -5.82 5.46
CA THR A 45 15.45 -4.70 6.41
C THR A 45 15.38 -5.15 7.86
N CYS A 46 14.54 -6.13 8.19
CA CYS A 46 14.47 -6.73 9.52
C CYS A 46 15.79 -7.44 9.89
N ALA A 47 16.43 -8.09 8.93
CA ALA A 47 17.67 -8.81 9.12
C ALA A 47 18.84 -7.94 9.56
N ASN A 48 18.83 -6.63 9.28
CA ASN A 48 19.87 -5.70 9.75
C ASN A 48 20.03 -5.70 11.28
N CYS A 49 18.97 -5.95 12.01
CA CYS A 49 18.98 -6.01 13.47
C CYS A 49 18.75 -7.42 14.02
N HIS A 50 17.86 -8.17 13.38
CA HIS A 50 17.46 -9.52 13.83
C HIS A 50 18.33 -10.65 13.26
N GLY A 51 19.42 -10.30 12.58
CA GLY A 51 20.38 -11.26 12.01
C GLY A 51 19.96 -11.83 10.65
N PRO A 52 20.88 -12.46 9.95
CA PRO A 52 20.63 -13.05 8.65
C PRO A 52 19.41 -13.97 8.69
N ASN A 53 18.49 -13.81 7.76
CA ASN A 53 17.23 -14.55 7.72
C ASN A 53 16.41 -14.51 9.03
N GLY A 54 16.59 -13.49 9.85
CA GLY A 54 15.92 -13.37 11.13
C GLY A 54 16.49 -14.26 12.25
N GLN A 55 17.68 -14.83 12.05
CA GLN A 55 18.40 -15.62 13.07
C GLN A 55 19.36 -14.74 13.86
N SER A 56 18.89 -14.18 14.94
CA SER A 56 19.73 -13.40 15.84
C SER A 56 20.63 -14.31 16.68
N THR A 57 21.87 -13.87 16.86
CA THR A 57 22.84 -14.50 17.76
C THR A 57 23.17 -13.62 18.96
N GLY A 58 22.52 -12.43 19.07
CA GLY A 58 22.79 -11.44 20.10
C GLY A 58 21.59 -11.14 20.99
N GLY A 59 21.59 -9.96 21.59
CA GLY A 59 20.53 -9.51 22.49
C GLY A 59 19.21 -9.11 21.80
N ILE A 60 19.19 -9.00 20.46
CA ILE A 60 17.97 -8.73 19.70
C ILE A 60 17.26 -10.06 19.45
N PRO A 61 15.94 -10.16 19.67
CA PRO A 61 15.23 -11.42 19.54
C PRO A 61 15.31 -12.01 18.11
N THR A 62 15.43 -13.33 18.02
CA THR A 62 15.26 -14.03 16.75
C THR A 62 13.81 -13.97 16.27
N LEU A 63 13.61 -13.94 14.94
CA LEU A 63 12.30 -14.00 14.30
C LEU A 63 11.96 -15.41 13.84
N ARG A 64 12.97 -16.25 13.65
CA ARG A 64 12.80 -17.64 13.20
C ARG A 64 12.48 -18.57 14.35
N GLY A 65 11.64 -19.57 14.09
CA GLY A 65 11.32 -20.59 15.07
C GLY A 65 10.34 -20.16 16.17
N VAL A 66 9.86 -18.92 16.14
CA VAL A 66 8.92 -18.41 17.14
C VAL A 66 7.45 -18.72 16.85
N GLY A 67 7.16 -19.26 15.69
CA GLY A 67 5.81 -19.56 15.23
C GLY A 67 5.10 -18.36 14.60
N GLU A 68 4.43 -18.61 13.46
CA GLU A 68 3.78 -17.56 12.67
C GLU A 68 2.79 -16.73 13.50
N ARG A 69 1.87 -17.40 14.18
CA ARG A 69 0.85 -16.72 14.98
C ARG A 69 1.46 -15.84 16.07
N HIS A 70 2.49 -16.32 16.74
CA HIS A 70 3.18 -15.54 17.77
C HIS A 70 3.83 -14.32 17.15
N LEU A 71 4.57 -14.49 16.05
CA LEU A 71 5.24 -13.40 15.36
C LEU A 71 4.22 -12.36 14.85
N LEU A 72 3.13 -12.81 14.22
CA LEU A 72 2.06 -11.93 13.75
C LEU A 72 1.49 -11.07 14.88
N LEU A 73 1.11 -11.69 16.02
CA LEU A 73 0.55 -10.97 17.16
C LEU A 73 1.55 -9.96 17.74
N ARG A 74 2.83 -10.30 17.78
CA ARG A 74 3.87 -9.37 18.25
C ARG A 74 4.04 -8.19 17.32
N LEU A 75 4.10 -8.41 16.00
CA LEU A 75 4.22 -7.34 15.01
C LEU A 75 3.01 -6.40 15.06
N GLN A 76 1.81 -6.95 15.22
CA GLN A 76 0.58 -6.16 15.39
C GLN A 76 0.58 -5.35 16.69
N ALA A 77 1.04 -5.92 17.78
CA ALA A 77 1.16 -5.22 19.08
C ALA A 77 2.17 -4.07 19.01
N PHE A 78 3.28 -4.23 18.30
CA PHE A 78 4.22 -3.14 18.04
C PHE A 78 3.57 -2.02 17.21
N LYS A 79 2.84 -2.36 16.15
CA LYS A 79 2.12 -1.38 15.32
C LYS A 79 1.08 -0.61 16.14
N ALA A 80 0.33 -1.31 16.98
CA ALA A 80 -0.69 -0.72 17.84
C ALA A 80 -0.10 0.09 19.01
N GLY A 81 1.19 -0.07 19.32
CA GLY A 81 1.83 0.58 20.47
C GLY A 81 1.47 -0.04 21.81
N THR A 82 0.96 -1.27 21.84
CA THR A 82 0.52 -1.97 23.06
C THR A 82 1.61 -2.86 23.68
N ALA A 83 2.75 -3.06 23.00
CA ALA A 83 3.87 -3.81 23.51
C ALA A 83 4.75 -2.93 24.43
N ALA A 84 4.53 -3.01 25.73
CA ALA A 84 5.21 -2.16 26.72
C ALA A 84 6.73 -2.41 26.81
N ASP A 85 7.19 -3.57 26.36
CA ASP A 85 8.60 -3.98 26.32
C ASP A 85 9.33 -3.53 25.03
N ALA A 86 8.62 -2.87 24.10
CA ALA A 86 9.19 -2.43 22.83
C ALA A 86 9.73 -1.01 22.90
N THR A 87 10.90 -0.79 22.28
CA THR A 87 11.49 0.54 22.09
C THR A 87 11.41 0.98 20.64
N VAL A 88 12.18 0.34 19.76
CA VAL A 88 12.30 0.70 18.34
C VAL A 88 11.18 0.09 17.51
N MET A 89 10.80 -1.16 17.79
CA MET A 89 9.84 -1.90 16.98
C MET A 89 8.48 -1.20 16.87
N THR A 90 8.01 -0.53 17.92
CA THR A 90 6.76 0.24 17.89
C THR A 90 6.81 1.37 16.85
N ARG A 91 7.97 1.96 16.60
CA ARG A 91 8.13 3.00 15.59
C ARG A 91 8.23 2.40 14.19
N LEU A 92 9.00 1.33 14.04
CA LEU A 92 9.22 0.67 12.76
C LEU A 92 7.93 0.08 12.19
N MET A 93 7.16 -0.62 13.02
CA MET A 93 5.96 -1.32 12.55
C MET A 93 4.82 -0.39 12.12
N LYS A 94 4.85 0.88 12.49
CA LYS A 94 3.89 1.87 11.98
C LYS A 94 4.04 2.16 10.48
N GLY A 95 5.19 1.86 9.90
CA GLY A 95 5.46 2.02 8.48
C GLY A 95 4.91 0.89 7.59
N TYR A 96 4.35 -0.18 8.16
CA TYR A 96 3.86 -1.34 7.43
C TYR A 96 2.34 -1.48 7.55
N ASP A 97 1.69 -1.87 6.46
CA ASP A 97 0.28 -2.21 6.48
C ASP A 97 0.04 -3.64 7.04
N ASP A 98 -1.22 -3.99 7.25
CA ASP A 98 -1.57 -5.27 7.87
C ASP A 98 -1.26 -6.47 6.96
N ALA A 99 -1.37 -6.28 5.63
CA ALA A 99 -1.02 -7.32 4.65
C ALA A 99 0.49 -7.58 4.63
N GLN A 100 1.30 -6.53 4.72
CA GLN A 100 2.76 -6.64 4.84
C GLN A 100 3.16 -7.32 6.15
N ILE A 101 2.51 -6.99 7.25
CA ILE A 101 2.75 -7.61 8.56
C ILE A 101 2.41 -9.09 8.54
N GLN A 102 1.28 -9.47 7.96
CA GLN A 102 0.89 -10.87 7.77
C GLN A 102 1.93 -11.61 6.93
N ALA A 103 2.31 -11.05 5.79
CA ALA A 103 3.27 -11.65 4.88
C ALA A 103 4.68 -11.77 5.49
N LEU A 104 5.10 -10.82 6.34
CA LEU A 104 6.35 -10.92 7.09
C LEU A 104 6.34 -12.08 8.09
N ALA A 105 5.24 -12.27 8.82
CA ALA A 105 5.12 -13.39 9.74
C ALA A 105 5.21 -14.73 9.01
N GLU A 106 4.54 -14.86 7.86
CA GLU A 106 4.62 -16.04 7.01
C GLU A 106 6.02 -16.25 6.43
N TRP A 107 6.70 -15.17 6.00
CA TRP A 107 8.03 -15.22 5.42
C TRP A 107 9.03 -15.88 6.39
N PHE A 108 9.13 -15.38 7.61
CA PHE A 108 10.10 -15.88 8.57
C PHE A 108 9.84 -17.31 9.03
N ILE A 109 8.65 -17.87 8.79
CA ILE A 109 8.36 -19.28 9.07
C ILE A 109 8.77 -20.15 7.87
N LYS A 110 8.48 -19.72 6.63
CA LYS A 110 8.75 -20.51 5.42
C LYS A 110 10.24 -20.58 5.09
N GLU A 111 10.96 -19.51 5.36
CA GLU A 111 12.43 -19.43 5.13
C GLU A 111 13.23 -20.06 6.28
N ALA A 112 12.57 -20.74 7.22
CA ALA A 112 13.26 -21.58 8.19
C ALA A 112 13.82 -22.83 7.49
N PRO A 113 15.14 -23.14 7.61
CA PRO A 113 15.70 -24.40 7.10
C PRO A 113 15.14 -25.59 7.85
#